data_5ad3575fcea336ea975ca066f81b9490
#
_entry.id   5ad3575fcea336ea975ca066f81b9490
#
_cell.length_a   1.000
_cell.length_b   1.000
_cell.length_c   1.000
_cell.angle_alpha   90.00
_cell.angle_beta   90.00
_cell.angle_gamma   90.00
#
_symmetry.space_group_name_H-M   'P 1'
#
loop_
_entity.id
_entity.type
_entity.pdbx_description
1 polymer ?
#
loop_
_entity_poly.entity_id
_entity_poly.type
_entity_poly.pdbx_seq_one_letter_code
_entity_poly.pdbx_strand_id
1 'polypeptide(L)'
;MITHKSIGYSGRLGNQMFQYAAAKAQALRLNVDCYLPNHTAIKQDGCFDYTNNKWIQYKLDLYDCFSITAPLLDRTENNLYIESNFSYENLILEVSDNTAIEGYFQSHKYFEDYKNEILKEFTFKNEILNKCKSEISKYTNPVAIHIRRGDQVAHPNMWNVSLEYIQAALEQFADEEYTFLIFSDDIEWCKQVFPEGVVFMEGNNQYEDLCLMSLYNHNVISNSSYSWWA
;
A
#
# COMPACT_ATOMS: atom_id res chain seq x y z
N MET A 1 7.81 -12.50 20.52
CA MET A 1 7.12 -11.40 19.79
C MET A 1 7.88 -11.10 18.50
N ILE A 2 7.18 -10.74 17.46
CA ILE A 2 7.73 -10.32 16.16
C ILE A 2 7.35 -8.86 15.90
N THR A 3 8.26 -8.11 15.28
CA THR A 3 8.02 -6.73 14.82
C THR A 3 8.70 -6.46 13.49
N HIS A 4 8.34 -5.34 12.84
CA HIS A 4 9.09 -4.81 11.69
C HIS A 4 9.87 -3.56 12.13
N LYS A 5 11.19 -3.60 12.06
CA LYS A 5 12.08 -2.60 12.64
C LYS A 5 11.91 -1.19 12.07
N SER A 6 11.79 -1.07 10.75
CA SER A 6 11.78 0.20 10.03
C SER A 6 10.40 0.60 9.48
N ILE A 7 9.31 -0.05 9.91
CA ILE A 7 7.96 0.30 9.46
C ILE A 7 7.63 1.76 9.84
N GLY A 8 7.08 2.52 8.89
CA GLY A 8 6.86 3.95 9.07
C GLY A 8 8.07 4.85 8.75
N TYR A 9 9.27 4.27 8.55
CA TYR A 9 10.49 4.95 8.07
C TYR A 9 10.85 4.56 6.64
N SER A 10 10.58 3.31 6.27
CA SER A 10 10.92 2.73 4.97
C SER A 10 9.67 2.54 4.14
N GLY A 11 9.22 3.62 3.51
CA GLY A 11 8.10 3.58 2.58
C GLY A 11 6.76 4.07 3.14
N ARG A 12 5.86 4.38 2.21
CA ARG A 12 4.50 4.86 2.48
C ARG A 12 3.52 3.70 2.70
N LEU A 13 2.24 4.01 2.86
CA LEU A 13 1.16 3.09 3.25
C LEU A 13 1.22 1.71 2.56
N GLY A 14 1.36 1.64 1.23
CA GLY A 14 1.41 0.35 0.52
C GLY A 14 2.59 -0.53 0.93
N ASN A 15 3.78 0.06 1.17
CA ASN A 15 4.93 -0.67 1.70
C ASN A 15 4.71 -1.10 3.15
N GLN A 16 4.14 -0.22 3.98
CA GLN A 16 3.83 -0.54 5.38
C GLN A 16 2.83 -1.70 5.49
N MET A 17 1.89 -1.82 4.56
CA MET A 17 0.96 -2.95 4.52
C MET A 17 1.71 -4.27 4.27
N PHE A 18 2.65 -4.33 3.32
CA PHE A 18 3.48 -5.52 3.10
C PHE A 18 4.36 -5.84 4.32
N GLN A 19 5.02 -4.84 4.88
CA GLN A 19 5.87 -4.95 6.06
C GLN A 19 5.10 -5.49 7.28
N TYR A 20 3.92 -4.93 7.53
CA TYR A 20 3.04 -5.39 8.60
C TYR A 20 2.52 -6.79 8.36
N ALA A 21 2.03 -7.08 7.15
CA ALA A 21 1.49 -8.39 6.80
C ALA A 21 2.54 -9.50 6.99
N ALA A 22 3.78 -9.26 6.58
CA ALA A 22 4.88 -10.22 6.78
C ALA A 22 5.19 -10.42 8.27
N ALA A 23 5.30 -9.35 9.06
CA ALA A 23 5.56 -9.44 10.51
C ALA A 23 4.42 -10.15 11.25
N LYS A 24 3.17 -9.80 10.95
CA LYS A 24 1.98 -10.41 11.54
C LYS A 24 1.86 -11.89 11.20
N ALA A 25 2.04 -12.25 9.93
CA ALA A 25 2.01 -13.65 9.50
C ALA A 25 3.12 -14.47 10.16
N GLN A 26 4.33 -13.92 10.29
CA GLN A 26 5.43 -14.61 10.99
C GLN A 26 5.13 -14.79 12.48
N ALA A 27 4.53 -13.80 13.14
CA ALA A 27 4.07 -13.92 14.52
C ALA A 27 3.02 -15.04 14.69
N LEU A 28 2.05 -15.12 13.75
CA LEU A 28 1.04 -16.17 13.74
C LEU A 28 1.65 -17.56 13.53
N ARG A 29 2.63 -17.72 12.62
CA ARG A 29 3.35 -19.00 12.41
C ARG A 29 4.04 -19.50 13.66
N LEU A 30 4.65 -18.58 14.40
CA LEU A 30 5.38 -18.87 15.64
C LEU A 30 4.47 -18.95 16.88
N ASN A 31 3.18 -18.64 16.73
CA ASN A 31 2.22 -18.51 17.83
C ASN A 31 2.70 -17.54 18.92
N VAL A 32 3.16 -16.37 18.50
CA VAL A 32 3.63 -15.29 19.38
C VAL A 32 2.96 -13.97 19.01
N ASP A 33 3.07 -12.96 19.87
CA ASP A 33 2.49 -11.64 19.61
C ASP A 33 3.28 -10.88 18.53
N CYS A 34 2.53 -10.08 17.74
CA CYS A 34 3.07 -9.06 16.86
C CYS A 34 2.88 -7.68 17.51
N TYR A 35 3.88 -6.80 17.37
CA TYR A 35 3.77 -5.41 17.77
C TYR A 35 4.47 -4.51 16.75
N LEU A 36 4.22 -3.22 16.81
CA LEU A 36 4.90 -2.22 16.00
C LEU A 36 5.71 -1.27 16.90
N PRO A 37 6.87 -0.78 16.44
CA PRO A 37 7.68 0.14 17.23
C PRO A 37 6.99 1.49 17.38
N ASN A 38 7.12 2.05 18.58
CA ASN A 38 6.63 3.40 18.86
C ASN A 38 7.67 4.45 18.43
N HIS A 39 7.48 5.01 17.25
CA HIS A 39 8.43 5.93 16.63
C HIS A 39 8.38 7.37 17.13
N THR A 40 7.64 7.69 18.18
CA THR A 40 7.56 9.07 18.70
C THR A 40 8.91 9.64 19.18
N ALA A 41 9.89 8.76 19.41
CA ALA A 41 11.23 9.13 19.93
C ALA A 41 12.32 9.16 18.87
N ILE A 42 12.08 8.77 17.61
CA ILE A 42 13.13 8.59 16.59
C ILE A 42 12.91 9.59 15.45
N LYS A 43 13.99 10.17 14.91
CA LYS A 43 13.91 11.00 13.69
C LYS A 43 13.32 10.17 12.57
N GLN A 44 12.19 10.62 12.05
CA GLN A 44 11.55 9.99 10.89
C GLN A 44 12.42 10.22 9.66
N ASP A 45 12.86 9.15 9.04
CA ASP A 45 13.42 9.19 7.70
C ASP A 45 12.29 9.48 6.69
N GLY A 46 12.66 9.77 5.47
CA GLY A 46 11.73 10.06 4.40
C GLY A 46 12.34 9.66 3.07
N CYS A 47 11.65 9.99 1.99
CA CYS A 47 12.23 9.95 0.67
C CYS A 47 12.37 11.34 0.08
N PHE A 48 13.33 11.51 -0.80
CA PHE A 48 13.46 12.73 -1.57
C PHE A 48 12.57 12.64 -2.80
N ASP A 49 11.61 13.54 -2.90
CA ASP A 49 10.77 13.71 -4.08
C ASP A 49 11.53 14.54 -5.12
N TYR A 50 12.12 13.88 -6.09
CA TYR A 50 12.91 14.50 -7.16
C TYR A 50 12.07 15.41 -8.07
N THR A 51 10.77 15.12 -8.21
CA THR A 51 9.85 15.91 -9.04
C THR A 51 9.58 17.28 -8.42
N ASN A 52 9.31 17.30 -7.12
CA ASN A 52 8.98 18.53 -6.39
C ASN A 52 10.15 19.11 -5.60
N ASN A 53 11.34 18.53 -5.71
CA ASN A 53 12.58 18.91 -5.04
C ASN A 53 12.40 19.13 -3.52
N LYS A 54 11.76 18.17 -2.86
CA LYS A 54 11.48 18.23 -1.42
C LYS A 54 11.62 16.89 -0.73
N TRP A 55 11.90 16.91 0.58
CA TRP A 55 11.81 15.75 1.43
C TRP A 55 10.34 15.47 1.79
N ILE A 56 9.91 14.21 1.59
CA ILE A 56 8.64 13.69 2.10
C ILE A 56 8.97 12.90 3.35
N GLN A 57 8.49 13.36 4.49
CA GLN A 57 8.62 12.67 5.75
C GLN A 57 7.64 11.50 5.82
N TYR A 58 8.11 10.32 6.19
CA TYR A 58 7.25 9.17 6.42
C TYR A 58 6.63 9.23 7.81
N LYS A 59 5.48 8.64 7.96
CA LYS A 59 4.80 8.38 9.22
C LYS A 59 4.22 6.97 9.20
N LEU A 60 3.84 6.45 10.33
CA LEU A 60 3.14 5.17 10.42
C LEU A 60 1.65 5.38 10.11
N ASP A 61 1.27 5.14 8.85
CA ASP A 61 -0.07 5.40 8.31
C ASP A 61 -1.10 4.32 8.68
N LEU A 62 -0.67 3.12 9.04
CA LEU A 62 -1.55 1.97 9.24
C LEU A 62 -2.68 2.23 10.23
N TYR A 63 -2.36 2.86 11.38
CA TYR A 63 -3.35 3.16 12.41
C TYR A 63 -4.31 4.30 12.04
N ASP A 64 -3.95 5.14 11.08
CA ASP A 64 -4.86 6.17 10.55
C ASP A 64 -5.88 5.56 9.59
N CYS A 65 -5.49 4.52 8.88
CA CYS A 65 -6.28 3.90 7.82
C CYS A 65 -7.11 2.70 8.31
N PHE A 66 -6.52 1.83 9.14
CA PHE A 66 -7.07 0.52 9.47
C PHE A 66 -7.28 0.29 10.97
N SER A 67 -8.02 -0.78 11.27
CA SER A 67 -8.28 -1.27 12.64
C SER A 67 -7.20 -2.25 13.09
N ILE A 68 -5.94 -1.83 13.06
CA ILE A 68 -4.76 -2.65 13.42
C ILE A 68 -4.82 -3.05 14.90
N THR A 69 -4.61 -4.34 15.19
CA THR A 69 -4.65 -4.87 16.56
C THR A 69 -3.29 -4.93 17.25
N ALA A 70 -2.18 -4.90 16.50
CA ALA A 70 -0.84 -4.90 17.09
C ALA A 70 -0.61 -3.63 17.91
N PRO A 71 -0.14 -3.71 19.18
CA PRO A 71 0.15 -2.54 20.00
C PRO A 71 1.43 -1.82 19.51
N LEU A 72 1.52 -0.51 19.84
CA LEU A 72 2.77 0.25 19.72
C LEU A 72 3.59 0.03 20.99
N LEU A 73 4.81 -0.47 20.86
CA LEU A 73 5.69 -0.72 22.02
C LEU A 73 7.08 -0.11 21.78
N ASP A 74 7.67 0.43 22.87
CA ASP A 74 9.09 0.76 22.95
C ASP A 74 9.84 -0.47 23.46
N ARG A 75 10.40 -1.25 22.55
CA ARG A 75 11.07 -2.50 22.88
C ARG A 75 12.25 -2.72 21.93
N THR A 76 13.26 -3.44 22.41
CA THR A 76 14.40 -3.94 21.61
C THR A 76 14.32 -5.46 21.53
N GLU A 77 14.43 -5.98 20.34
CA GLU A 77 14.54 -7.41 20.05
C GLU A 77 15.99 -7.87 20.15
N ASN A 78 16.17 -9.15 20.50
CA ASN A 78 17.51 -9.73 20.58
C ASN A 78 18.04 -10.13 19.22
N ASN A 79 17.14 -10.40 18.25
CA ASN A 79 17.49 -10.88 16.93
C ASN A 79 16.99 -9.90 15.86
N LEU A 80 17.71 -9.86 14.74
CA LEU A 80 17.36 -9.11 13.55
C LEU A 80 17.47 -10.01 12.32
N TYR A 81 16.38 -10.10 11.54
CA TYR A 81 16.39 -10.69 10.21
C TYR A 81 16.27 -9.57 9.17
N ILE A 82 17.15 -9.56 8.19
CA ILE A 82 17.13 -8.58 7.10
C ILE A 82 16.83 -9.32 5.79
N GLU A 83 15.81 -8.88 5.06
CA GLU A 83 15.49 -9.36 3.71
C GLU A 83 16.71 -9.10 2.79
N SER A 84 17.24 -10.16 2.18
CA SER A 84 18.51 -10.06 1.44
C SER A 84 18.34 -9.45 0.05
N ASN A 85 17.13 -9.55 -0.52
CA ASN A 85 16.80 -9.05 -1.85
C ASN A 85 15.27 -8.90 -2.01
N PHE A 86 14.80 -8.38 -3.15
CA PHE A 86 13.36 -8.21 -3.42
C PHE A 86 12.63 -9.50 -3.85
N SER A 87 13.30 -10.65 -3.88
CA SER A 87 12.66 -11.93 -4.17
C SER A 87 12.13 -12.56 -2.88
N TYR A 88 11.06 -13.35 -3.01
CA TYR A 88 10.51 -14.07 -1.86
C TYR A 88 11.54 -15.03 -1.25
N GLU A 89 11.68 -14.96 0.07
CA GLU A 89 12.51 -15.86 0.89
C GLU A 89 11.62 -16.54 1.94
N ASN A 90 11.91 -17.81 2.24
CA ASN A 90 11.15 -18.53 3.25
C ASN A 90 11.62 -18.15 4.66
N LEU A 91 10.91 -17.24 5.29
CA LEU A 91 11.20 -16.72 6.64
C LEU A 91 11.07 -17.78 7.76
N ILE A 92 10.35 -18.88 7.53
CA ILE A 92 10.05 -19.86 8.59
C ILE A 92 11.33 -20.48 9.17
N LEU A 93 12.34 -20.66 8.35
CA LEU A 93 13.60 -21.28 8.76
C LEU A 93 14.56 -20.29 9.42
N GLU A 94 14.40 -18.98 9.17
CA GLU A 94 15.36 -17.96 9.55
C GLU A 94 14.94 -17.17 10.80
N VAL A 95 13.62 -17.05 11.03
CA VAL A 95 13.08 -16.17 12.06
C VAL A 95 12.54 -16.96 13.25
N SER A 96 13.05 -16.67 14.43
CA SER A 96 12.57 -17.19 15.71
C SER A 96 11.79 -16.14 16.49
N ASP A 97 11.26 -16.49 17.68
CA ASP A 97 10.68 -15.52 18.60
C ASP A 97 11.68 -14.42 19.00
N ASN A 98 11.18 -13.29 19.40
CA ASN A 98 11.95 -12.11 19.82
C ASN A 98 12.88 -11.57 18.71
N THR A 99 12.35 -11.50 17.48
CA THR A 99 13.04 -11.02 16.28
C THR A 99 12.35 -9.80 15.69
N ALA A 100 13.14 -8.77 15.35
CA ALA A 100 12.74 -7.74 14.42
C ALA A 100 13.03 -8.21 12.98
N ILE A 101 12.10 -8.02 12.06
CA ILE A 101 12.36 -8.18 10.62
C ILE A 101 12.55 -6.82 9.97
N GLU A 102 13.39 -6.73 8.94
CA GLU A 102 13.68 -5.50 8.20
C GLU A 102 13.74 -5.78 6.70
N GLY A 103 12.99 -5.03 5.90
CA GLY A 103 12.87 -5.21 4.46
C GLY A 103 11.56 -4.65 3.93
N TYR A 104 11.24 -4.91 2.67
CA TYR A 104 9.96 -4.51 2.06
C TYR A 104 8.94 -5.64 2.02
N PHE A 105 9.38 -6.89 1.92
CA PHE A 105 8.56 -8.10 1.89
C PHE A 105 7.42 -8.04 0.86
N GLN A 106 7.69 -7.49 -0.32
CA GLN A 106 6.70 -7.20 -1.38
C GLN A 106 6.29 -8.47 -2.15
N SER A 107 5.86 -9.50 -1.42
CA SER A 107 5.29 -10.72 -2.00
C SER A 107 4.16 -11.24 -1.11
N HIS A 108 3.03 -11.61 -1.72
CA HIS A 108 1.91 -12.23 -1.00
C HIS A 108 2.30 -13.56 -0.31
N LYS A 109 3.32 -14.25 -0.82
CA LYS A 109 3.82 -15.53 -0.28
C LYS A 109 4.28 -15.45 1.17
N TYR A 110 4.64 -14.27 1.66
CA TYR A 110 5.01 -14.08 3.06
C TYR A 110 3.83 -14.26 4.02
N PHE A 111 2.58 -14.06 3.55
CA PHE A 111 1.38 -14.05 4.39
C PHE A 111 0.17 -14.78 3.81
N GLU A 112 0.29 -15.49 2.67
CA GLU A 112 -0.84 -16.17 2.02
C GLU A 112 -1.53 -17.20 2.90
N ASP A 113 -0.79 -17.93 3.75
CA ASP A 113 -1.33 -18.89 4.71
C ASP A 113 -2.24 -18.25 5.78
N TYR A 114 -2.09 -16.93 6.01
CA TYR A 114 -2.83 -16.14 6.99
C TYR A 114 -3.61 -15.01 6.33
N LYS A 115 -4.01 -15.19 5.07
CA LYS A 115 -4.71 -14.17 4.28
C LYS A 115 -5.91 -13.58 5.03
N ASN A 116 -6.74 -14.43 5.63
CA ASN A 116 -7.97 -14.00 6.29
C ASN A 116 -7.70 -13.17 7.55
N GLU A 117 -6.67 -13.53 8.32
CA GLU A 117 -6.22 -12.81 9.49
C GLU A 117 -5.66 -11.43 9.10
N ILE A 118 -4.85 -11.39 8.05
CA ILE A 118 -4.28 -10.14 7.52
C ILE A 118 -5.37 -9.21 6.98
N LEU A 119 -6.35 -9.73 6.24
CA LEU A 119 -7.47 -8.93 5.74
C LEU A 119 -8.34 -8.35 6.87
N LYS A 120 -8.47 -9.04 8.02
CA LYS A 120 -9.14 -8.49 9.21
C LYS A 120 -8.38 -7.30 9.79
N GLU A 121 -7.05 -7.37 9.85
CA GLU A 121 -6.21 -6.24 10.29
C GLU A 121 -6.37 -5.02 9.38
N PHE A 122 -6.52 -5.24 8.06
CA PHE A 122 -6.72 -4.16 7.08
C PHE A 122 -8.20 -3.78 6.87
N THR A 123 -9.03 -4.00 7.89
CA THR A 123 -10.38 -3.43 7.92
C THR A 123 -10.28 -1.90 8.06
N PHE A 124 -10.78 -1.18 7.06
CA PHE A 124 -10.80 0.30 7.10
C PHE A 124 -11.58 0.82 8.30
N LYS A 125 -11.14 1.94 8.85
CA LYS A 125 -11.90 2.65 9.88
C LYS A 125 -13.28 3.04 9.36
N ASN A 126 -14.28 3.01 10.25
CA ASN A 126 -15.68 3.26 9.88
C ASN A 126 -15.90 4.62 9.23
N GLU A 127 -15.17 5.65 9.64
CA GLU A 127 -15.25 7.00 9.06
C GLU A 127 -14.85 7.01 7.58
N ILE A 128 -13.76 6.31 7.22
CA ILE A 128 -13.28 6.15 5.84
C ILE A 128 -14.28 5.32 5.04
N LEU A 129 -14.66 4.15 5.58
CA LEU A 129 -15.55 3.23 4.89
C LEU A 129 -16.93 3.84 4.61
N ASN A 130 -17.50 4.60 5.56
CA ASN A 130 -18.81 5.23 5.38
C ASN A 130 -18.78 6.34 4.31
N LYS A 131 -17.69 7.12 4.27
CA LYS A 131 -17.49 8.12 3.22
C LYS A 131 -17.40 7.44 1.84
N CYS A 132 -16.61 6.38 1.72
CA CYS A 132 -16.42 5.65 0.47
C CYS A 132 -17.71 4.96 -0.02
N LYS A 133 -18.50 4.36 0.88
CA LYS A 133 -19.76 3.72 0.52
C LYS A 133 -20.77 4.67 -0.13
N SER A 134 -20.77 5.95 0.24
CA SER A 134 -21.63 6.96 -0.38
C SER A 134 -21.17 7.33 -1.80
N GLU A 135 -19.89 7.13 -2.10
CA GLU A 135 -19.28 7.45 -3.39
C GLU A 135 -19.50 6.34 -4.43
N ILE A 136 -19.44 5.07 -4.00
CA ILE A 136 -19.52 3.90 -4.89
C ILE A 136 -20.77 3.90 -5.76
N SER A 137 -21.93 4.27 -5.19
CA SER A 137 -23.23 4.23 -5.88
C SER A 137 -23.39 5.28 -6.98
N LYS A 138 -22.43 6.20 -7.14
CA LYS A 138 -22.50 7.26 -8.14
C LYS A 138 -22.16 6.81 -9.56
N TYR A 139 -21.46 5.70 -9.70
CA TYR A 139 -20.89 5.26 -10.97
C TYR A 139 -21.44 3.90 -11.39
N THR A 140 -21.73 3.75 -12.69
CA THR A 140 -22.15 2.49 -13.28
C THR A 140 -20.91 1.70 -13.70
N ASN A 141 -20.82 0.42 -13.32
CA ASN A 141 -19.71 -0.49 -13.65
C ASN A 141 -18.34 0.20 -13.53
N PRO A 142 -17.95 0.71 -12.34
CA PRO A 142 -16.71 1.47 -12.21
C PRO A 142 -15.46 0.59 -12.38
N VAL A 143 -14.49 1.10 -13.14
CA VAL A 143 -13.13 0.57 -13.24
C VAL A 143 -12.17 1.59 -12.65
N ALA A 144 -11.52 1.27 -11.56
CA ALA A 144 -10.49 2.13 -10.99
C ALA A 144 -9.17 2.00 -11.76
N ILE A 145 -8.60 3.13 -12.13
CA ILE A 145 -7.31 3.19 -12.82
C ILE A 145 -6.35 3.99 -11.95
N HIS A 146 -5.35 3.32 -11.38
CA HIS A 146 -4.36 3.98 -10.57
C HIS A 146 -3.13 4.34 -11.39
N ILE A 147 -2.80 5.62 -11.42
CA ILE A 147 -1.64 6.19 -12.10
C ILE A 147 -0.65 6.72 -11.06
N ARG A 148 0.44 5.99 -10.87
CA ARG A 148 1.52 6.39 -9.98
C ARG A 148 2.58 7.15 -10.75
N ARG A 149 2.82 8.41 -10.40
CA ARG A 149 3.81 9.30 -11.02
C ARG A 149 4.64 10.02 -9.97
N GLY A 150 4.14 11.06 -9.38
CA GLY A 150 4.73 11.84 -8.29
C GLY A 150 6.27 11.79 -8.23
N ASP A 151 6.78 11.29 -7.12
CA ASP A 151 8.22 11.12 -6.87
C ASP A 151 8.91 10.09 -7.79
N GLN A 152 8.16 9.26 -8.52
CA GLN A 152 8.72 8.24 -9.43
C GLN A 152 9.17 8.82 -10.78
N VAL A 153 8.56 9.90 -11.27
CA VAL A 153 8.82 10.43 -12.63
C VAL A 153 10.28 10.79 -12.85
N ALA A 154 10.91 11.42 -11.89
CA ALA A 154 12.32 11.82 -11.97
C ALA A 154 13.28 10.85 -11.27
N HIS A 155 12.76 9.74 -10.72
CA HIS A 155 13.59 8.79 -9.98
C HIS A 155 14.35 7.87 -10.94
N PRO A 156 15.70 7.76 -10.84
CA PRO A 156 16.53 7.07 -11.84
C PRO A 156 16.28 5.56 -11.93
N ASN A 157 15.70 4.95 -10.89
CA ASN A 157 15.51 3.50 -10.79
C ASN A 157 14.03 3.11 -10.66
N MET A 158 13.09 4.03 -10.90
CA MET A 158 11.66 3.74 -10.85
C MET A 158 11.06 3.72 -12.26
N TRP A 159 10.10 2.82 -12.47
CA TRP A 159 9.43 2.65 -13.75
C TRP A 159 7.99 3.12 -13.62
N ASN A 160 7.61 4.09 -14.44
CA ASN A 160 6.22 4.47 -14.59
C ASN A 160 5.54 3.57 -15.63
N VAL A 161 4.27 3.26 -15.42
CA VAL A 161 3.49 2.56 -16.44
C VAL A 161 3.35 3.45 -17.68
N SER A 162 3.44 2.83 -18.86
CA SER A 162 3.31 3.54 -20.14
C SER A 162 1.84 3.75 -20.49
N LEU A 163 1.57 4.71 -21.39
CA LEU A 163 0.23 4.92 -21.92
C LEU A 163 -0.26 3.72 -22.72
N GLU A 164 0.65 3.00 -23.42
CA GLU A 164 0.33 1.78 -24.15
C GLU A 164 -0.16 0.67 -23.20
N TYR A 165 0.45 0.52 -22.00
CA TYR A 165 -0.04 -0.41 -21.00
C TYR A 165 -1.46 -0.06 -20.56
N ILE A 166 -1.71 1.22 -20.27
CA ILE A 166 -3.04 1.70 -19.84
C ILE A 166 -4.06 1.45 -20.95
N GLN A 167 -3.72 1.79 -22.21
CA GLN A 167 -4.61 1.58 -23.34
C GLN A 167 -4.94 0.09 -23.53
N ALA A 168 -3.94 -0.78 -23.51
CA ALA A 168 -4.15 -2.23 -23.62
C ALA A 168 -5.01 -2.79 -22.47
N ALA A 169 -4.88 -2.23 -21.25
CA ALA A 169 -5.73 -2.61 -20.14
C ALA A 169 -7.18 -2.14 -20.35
N LEU A 170 -7.40 -0.92 -20.85
CA LEU A 170 -8.74 -0.39 -21.14
C LEU A 170 -9.45 -1.16 -22.25
N GLU A 171 -8.72 -1.66 -23.25
CA GLU A 171 -9.28 -2.50 -24.32
C GLU A 171 -9.94 -3.79 -23.79
N GLN A 172 -9.57 -4.26 -22.58
CA GLN A 172 -10.22 -5.41 -21.93
C GLN A 172 -11.65 -5.09 -21.45
N PHE A 173 -12.02 -3.82 -21.43
CA PHE A 173 -13.33 -3.32 -21.00
C PHE A 173 -14.18 -2.74 -22.15
N ALA A 174 -13.85 -3.09 -23.41
CA ALA A 174 -14.48 -2.50 -24.59
C ALA A 174 -15.92 -3.01 -24.87
N ASP A 175 -16.30 -4.16 -24.32
CA ASP A 175 -17.55 -4.86 -24.68
C ASP A 175 -18.74 -4.43 -23.79
N GLU A 176 -18.55 -3.66 -22.75
CA GLU A 176 -19.57 -3.21 -21.81
C GLU A 176 -19.48 -1.70 -21.52
N GLU A 177 -20.55 -1.12 -20.98
CA GLU A 177 -20.53 0.27 -20.55
C GLU A 177 -19.88 0.38 -19.17
N TYR A 178 -18.64 0.86 -19.13
CA TYR A 178 -17.87 1.10 -17.91
C TYR A 178 -17.65 2.59 -17.65
N THR A 179 -17.54 2.95 -16.36
CA THR A 179 -17.09 4.27 -15.95
C THR A 179 -15.66 4.18 -15.47
N PHE A 180 -14.73 4.80 -16.17
CA PHE A 180 -13.30 4.82 -15.80
C PHE A 180 -13.01 5.93 -14.79
N LEU A 181 -12.49 5.54 -13.62
CA LEU A 181 -12.19 6.42 -12.50
C LEU A 181 -10.68 6.50 -12.31
N ILE A 182 -10.10 7.68 -12.53
CA ILE A 182 -8.66 7.91 -12.48
C ILE A 182 -8.25 8.36 -11.08
N PHE A 183 -7.39 7.57 -10.43
CA PHE A 183 -6.74 7.85 -9.16
C PHE A 183 -5.26 8.13 -9.41
N SER A 184 -4.75 9.28 -8.99
CA SER A 184 -3.34 9.64 -9.24
C SER A 184 -2.81 10.64 -8.21
N ASP A 185 -1.51 10.56 -7.96
CA ASP A 185 -0.76 11.59 -7.26
C ASP A 185 -0.27 12.72 -8.21
N ASP A 186 -0.63 12.66 -9.50
CA ASP A 186 -0.37 13.66 -10.55
C ASP A 186 -1.61 13.80 -11.46
N ILE A 187 -2.72 14.27 -10.86
CA ILE A 187 -4.02 14.32 -11.55
C ILE A 187 -4.00 15.32 -12.72
N GLU A 188 -3.22 16.40 -12.62
CA GLU A 188 -3.14 17.40 -13.68
C GLU A 188 -2.47 16.84 -14.95
N TRP A 189 -1.49 15.96 -14.80
CA TRP A 189 -0.95 15.23 -15.93
C TRP A 189 -1.99 14.27 -16.52
N CYS A 190 -2.75 13.58 -15.68
CA CYS A 190 -3.79 12.68 -16.15
C CYS A 190 -4.86 13.41 -16.99
N LYS A 191 -5.27 14.61 -16.60
CA LYS A 191 -6.20 15.46 -17.36
C LYS A 191 -5.70 15.83 -18.76
N GLN A 192 -4.37 15.83 -18.97
CA GLN A 192 -3.76 16.16 -20.27
C GLN A 192 -3.70 14.95 -21.22
N VAL A 193 -3.64 13.74 -20.68
CA VAL A 193 -3.36 12.53 -21.47
C VAL A 193 -4.55 11.60 -21.63
N PHE A 194 -5.51 11.64 -20.72
CA PHE A 194 -6.72 10.84 -20.83
C PHE A 194 -7.79 11.53 -21.68
N PRO A 195 -8.59 10.78 -22.48
CA PRO A 195 -9.66 11.35 -23.28
C PRO A 195 -10.81 11.88 -22.42
N GLU A 196 -11.71 12.62 -23.05
CA GLU A 196 -13.00 12.96 -22.44
C GLU A 196 -13.81 11.71 -22.10
N GLY A 197 -14.62 11.78 -21.04
CA GLY A 197 -15.48 10.68 -20.60
C GLY A 197 -14.93 9.86 -19.43
N VAL A 198 -13.68 10.09 -19.00
CA VAL A 198 -13.17 9.53 -17.73
C VAL A 198 -13.49 10.48 -16.57
N VAL A 199 -13.57 9.93 -15.36
CA VAL A 199 -13.78 10.70 -14.14
C VAL A 199 -12.45 10.77 -13.35
N PHE A 200 -12.02 11.97 -13.01
CA PHE A 200 -10.84 12.18 -12.17
C PHE A 200 -11.26 12.23 -10.71
N MET A 201 -10.69 11.35 -9.89
CA MET A 201 -11.00 11.28 -8.47
C MET A 201 -10.15 12.32 -7.72
N GLU A 202 -10.81 13.40 -7.29
CA GLU A 202 -10.17 14.55 -6.64
C GLU A 202 -10.79 14.82 -5.27
N GLY A 203 -10.00 15.43 -4.37
CA GLY A 203 -10.47 15.86 -3.04
C GLY A 203 -10.49 14.74 -1.99
N ASN A 204 -10.10 13.53 -2.34
CA ASN A 204 -9.88 12.44 -1.40
C ASN A 204 -8.46 12.49 -0.81
N ASN A 205 -8.30 11.91 0.36
CA ASN A 205 -6.97 11.57 0.87
C ASN A 205 -6.55 10.14 0.43
N GLN A 206 -5.29 9.78 0.66
CA GLN A 206 -4.75 8.48 0.27
C GLN A 206 -5.49 7.27 0.88
N TYR A 207 -6.11 7.41 2.05
CA TYR A 207 -6.85 6.32 2.70
C TYR A 207 -8.22 6.10 2.05
N GLU A 208 -8.86 7.20 1.65
CA GLU A 208 -10.13 7.20 0.93
C GLU A 208 -9.96 6.63 -0.48
N ASP A 209 -8.91 7.02 -1.20
CA ASP A 209 -8.61 6.48 -2.52
C ASP A 209 -8.32 4.97 -2.46
N LEU A 210 -7.53 4.51 -1.49
CA LEU A 210 -7.28 3.08 -1.31
C LEU A 210 -8.57 2.31 -1.00
N CYS A 211 -9.40 2.86 -0.13
CA CYS A 211 -10.69 2.28 0.22
C CYS A 211 -11.61 2.21 -1.00
N LEU A 212 -11.77 3.29 -1.77
CA LEU A 212 -12.59 3.31 -2.97
C LEU A 212 -12.13 2.28 -3.99
N MET A 213 -10.83 2.26 -4.32
CA MET A 213 -10.28 1.26 -5.25
C MET A 213 -10.55 -0.16 -4.77
N SER A 214 -10.41 -0.45 -3.47
CA SER A 214 -10.64 -1.79 -2.91
C SER A 214 -12.11 -2.23 -2.93
N LEU A 215 -13.03 -1.31 -3.08
CA LEU A 215 -14.47 -1.57 -3.13
C LEU A 215 -15.01 -1.74 -4.56
N TYR A 216 -14.24 -1.38 -5.58
CA TYR A 216 -14.60 -1.61 -6.98
C TYR A 216 -14.19 -3.02 -7.44
N ASN A 217 -14.97 -3.56 -8.38
CA ASN A 217 -14.73 -4.93 -8.88
C ASN A 217 -13.54 -5.02 -9.84
N HIS A 218 -13.16 -3.90 -10.46
CA HIS A 218 -12.13 -3.86 -11.48
C HIS A 218 -11.10 -2.78 -11.18
N ASN A 219 -9.82 -3.18 -11.24
CA ASN A 219 -8.71 -2.27 -11.01
C ASN A 219 -7.63 -2.45 -12.08
N VAL A 220 -7.23 -1.34 -12.71
CA VAL A 220 -6.00 -1.24 -13.52
C VAL A 220 -4.94 -0.57 -12.65
N ILE A 221 -3.89 -1.31 -12.31
CA ILE A 221 -2.92 -0.87 -11.31
C ILE A 221 -1.59 -0.45 -11.94
N SER A 222 -0.94 0.53 -11.32
CA SER A 222 0.43 0.92 -11.62
C SER A 222 1.44 -0.03 -10.98
N ASN A 223 2.73 0.19 -11.26
CA ASN A 223 3.85 -0.39 -10.52
C ASN A 223 3.97 0.27 -9.13
N SER A 224 3.02 -0.06 -8.27
CA SER A 224 2.88 0.53 -6.94
C SER A 224 2.34 -0.48 -5.93
N SER A 225 3.05 -0.66 -4.82
CA SER A 225 2.58 -1.47 -3.68
C SER A 225 1.24 -0.99 -3.14
N TYR A 226 0.94 0.30 -3.27
CA TYR A 226 -0.33 0.90 -2.85
C TYR A 226 -1.52 0.35 -3.65
N SER A 227 -1.48 0.42 -4.98
CA SER A 227 -2.57 -0.09 -5.81
C SER A 227 -2.61 -1.63 -5.89
N TRP A 228 -1.51 -2.30 -5.58
CA TRP A 228 -1.51 -3.76 -5.44
C TRP A 228 -2.46 -4.21 -4.31
N TRP A 229 -2.49 -3.47 -3.20
CA TRP A 229 -3.38 -3.76 -2.07
C TRP A 229 -4.86 -3.44 -2.34
N ALA A 230 -5.13 -2.53 -3.26
CA ALA A 230 -6.50 -2.23 -3.71
C ALA A 230 -7.11 -3.39 -4.49
#